data_40106fe809f50805996c1670ff190101
#
_entry.id   40106fe809f50805996c1670ff190101
#
_cell.length_a   1.000
_cell.length_b   1.000
_cell.length_c   1.000
_cell.angle_alpha   90.00
_cell.angle_beta   90.00
_cell.angle_gamma   90.00
#
_symmetry.space_group_name_H-M   'P 1'
#
loop_
_entity.id
_entity.type
_entity.pdbx_description
1 polymer ?
#
loop_
_entity_poly.entity_id
_entity_poly.type
_entity_poly.pdbx_seq_one_letter_code
_entity_poly.pdbx_strand_id
1 'polypeptide(L)'
;MNKYLKKLNQNEILFLLGLFTYTVGQYLIFIYFNDLEKLHNQEPIDFSHWLMIFGVLLLIPQIGNFPKSRWNYISSPTLILGIGLIIGMCVLDFVFWSLKEPELKRRVSEHLINTPEIWKPFMKFNWLLFNLGLLTSSFCYYQNSKTGTLLVLIGTLAIYIGGGWINVLGYILLTIGFYINFTDKNKS
;
A
#
# COMPACT_ATOMS: atom_id res chain seq x y z
N MET A 1 16.66 24.72 21.15
CA MET A 1 15.54 24.14 20.38
C MET A 1 15.96 22.84 19.68
N ASN A 2 16.62 21.88 20.37
CA ASN A 2 17.14 20.66 19.67
C ASN A 2 17.15 19.42 20.59
N LYS A 3 16.18 19.24 21.49
CA LYS A 3 16.24 18.20 22.51
C LYS A 3 15.30 17.00 22.30
N TYR A 4 14.48 16.94 21.23
CA TYR A 4 13.42 15.93 21.12
C TYR A 4 13.12 15.38 19.71
N LEU A 5 14.04 15.45 18.75
CA LEU A 5 13.91 14.59 17.58
C LEU A 5 14.33 13.18 17.98
N LYS A 6 13.40 12.40 18.54
CA LYS A 6 13.67 11.02 18.86
C LYS A 6 13.86 10.26 17.55
N LYS A 7 15.02 9.63 17.44
CA LYS A 7 15.44 8.88 16.27
C LYS A 7 14.46 7.73 16.00
N LEU A 8 13.95 7.66 14.78
CA LEU A 8 13.16 6.53 14.29
C LEU A 8 13.98 5.24 14.46
N ASN A 9 13.33 4.16 14.85
CA ASN A 9 13.98 2.86 14.86
C ASN A 9 14.03 2.25 13.45
N GLN A 10 14.82 1.20 13.26
CA GLN A 10 15.03 0.59 11.96
C GLN A 10 13.73 0.12 11.30
N ASN A 11 12.81 -0.50 12.07
CA ASN A 11 11.54 -1.00 11.53
C ASN A 11 10.62 0.14 11.07
N GLU A 12 10.62 1.28 11.78
CA GLU A 12 9.87 2.48 11.38
C GLU A 12 10.45 3.12 10.11
N ILE A 13 11.77 3.12 9.97
CA ILE A 13 12.43 3.59 8.75
C ILE A 13 12.06 2.68 7.57
N LEU A 14 12.14 1.36 7.75
CA LEU A 14 11.73 0.40 6.73
C LEU A 14 10.27 0.56 6.34
N PHE A 15 9.38 0.77 7.32
CA PHE A 15 7.96 0.99 7.07
C PHE A 15 7.70 2.26 6.23
N LEU A 16 8.34 3.38 6.59
CA LEU A 16 8.21 4.63 5.83
C LEU A 16 8.81 4.51 4.42
N LEU A 17 9.96 3.86 4.30
CA LEU A 17 10.56 3.54 3.01
C LEU A 17 9.62 2.65 2.18
N GLY A 18 8.98 1.68 2.81
CA GLY A 18 8.00 0.80 2.18
C GLY A 18 6.79 1.58 1.64
N LEU A 19 6.20 2.46 2.44
CA LEU A 19 5.10 3.32 2.00
C LEU A 19 5.54 4.24 0.85
N PHE A 20 6.72 4.83 0.93
CA PHE A 20 7.27 5.67 -0.14
C PHE A 20 7.46 4.88 -1.43
N THR A 21 8.10 3.71 -1.36
CA THR A 21 8.34 2.84 -2.52
C THR A 21 7.02 2.38 -3.15
N TYR A 22 6.05 1.99 -2.33
CA TYR A 22 4.69 1.66 -2.79
C TYR A 22 4.01 2.85 -3.47
N THR A 23 4.13 4.05 -2.90
CA THR A 23 3.58 5.29 -3.49
C THR A 23 4.19 5.58 -4.86
N VAL A 24 5.50 5.36 -5.02
CA VAL A 24 6.16 5.51 -6.34
C VAL A 24 5.62 4.49 -7.33
N GLY A 25 5.40 3.24 -6.93
CA GLY A 25 4.76 2.22 -7.77
C GLY A 25 3.36 2.65 -8.22
N GLN A 26 2.52 3.15 -7.30
CA GLN A 26 1.19 3.69 -7.61
C GLN A 26 1.25 4.90 -8.54
N TYR A 27 2.23 5.79 -8.37
CA TYR A 27 2.44 6.92 -9.26
C TYR A 27 2.80 6.47 -10.67
N LEU A 28 3.66 5.48 -10.83
CA LEU A 28 4.00 4.93 -12.14
C LEU A 28 2.77 4.30 -12.83
N ILE A 29 1.97 3.52 -12.10
CA ILE A 29 0.70 3.01 -12.65
C ILE A 29 -0.18 4.17 -13.11
N PHE A 30 -0.30 5.24 -12.32
CA PHE A 30 -1.13 6.38 -12.66
C PHE A 30 -0.68 7.08 -13.95
N ILE A 31 0.63 7.35 -14.14
CA ILE A 31 1.12 8.02 -15.35
C ILE A 31 1.01 7.15 -16.60
N TYR A 32 1.05 5.82 -16.45
CA TYR A 32 0.88 4.89 -17.56
C TYR A 32 -0.58 4.46 -17.76
N PHE A 33 -1.49 4.81 -16.86
CA PHE A 33 -2.89 4.36 -16.92
C PHE A 33 -3.62 4.78 -18.21
N ASN A 34 -3.28 5.94 -18.77
CA ASN A 34 -3.83 6.43 -20.03
C ASN A 34 -3.11 5.85 -21.27
N ASP A 35 -2.07 5.05 -21.06
CA ASP A 35 -1.27 4.41 -22.09
C ASP A 35 -0.99 2.96 -21.64
N LEU A 36 -2.03 2.12 -21.77
CA LEU A 36 -1.97 0.72 -21.35
C LEU A 36 -0.89 -0.06 -22.12
N GLU A 37 -0.57 0.36 -23.34
CA GLU A 37 0.51 -0.25 -24.11
C GLU A 37 1.85 -0.02 -23.41
N LYS A 38 2.14 1.20 -22.95
CA LYS A 38 3.35 1.47 -22.17
C LYS A 38 3.36 0.77 -20.83
N LEU A 39 2.22 0.69 -20.13
CA LEU A 39 2.12 -0.03 -18.87
C LEU A 39 2.47 -1.52 -19.03
N HIS A 40 1.95 -2.15 -20.10
CA HIS A 40 2.17 -3.56 -20.37
C HIS A 40 3.49 -3.87 -21.10
N ASN A 41 4.16 -2.85 -21.65
CA ASN A 41 5.42 -2.99 -22.37
C ASN A 41 6.60 -2.35 -21.63
N GLN A 42 6.50 -2.19 -20.30
CA GLN A 42 7.66 -1.79 -19.50
C GLN A 42 8.81 -2.80 -19.72
N GLU A 43 9.94 -2.29 -20.17
CA GLU A 43 11.13 -3.11 -20.38
C GLU A 43 12.32 -2.51 -19.64
N PRO A 44 13.20 -3.35 -19.12
CA PRO A 44 13.24 -4.82 -19.20
C PRO A 44 12.33 -5.54 -18.21
N ILE A 45 11.69 -4.83 -17.26
CA ILE A 45 10.81 -5.39 -16.22
C ILE A 45 9.66 -4.42 -15.92
N ASP A 46 8.59 -4.96 -15.36
CA ASP A 46 7.48 -4.17 -14.82
C ASP A 46 7.88 -3.50 -13.48
N PHE A 47 8.48 -2.32 -13.58
CA PHE A 47 8.95 -1.55 -12.42
C PHE A 47 7.82 -1.16 -11.47
N SER A 48 6.63 -0.87 -11.97
CA SER A 48 5.49 -0.43 -11.17
C SER A 48 5.12 -1.49 -10.13
N HIS A 49 4.88 -2.70 -10.58
CA HIS A 49 4.47 -3.80 -9.71
C HIS A 49 5.60 -4.31 -8.83
N TRP A 50 6.86 -4.31 -9.31
CA TRP A 50 8.01 -4.63 -8.46
C TRP A 50 8.18 -3.63 -7.31
N LEU A 51 8.04 -2.33 -7.57
CA LEU A 51 8.09 -1.31 -6.50
C LEU A 51 6.95 -1.49 -5.50
N MET A 52 5.76 -1.87 -5.94
CA MET A 52 4.66 -2.16 -5.04
C MET A 52 4.96 -3.39 -4.15
N ILE A 53 5.49 -4.49 -4.72
CA ILE A 53 5.87 -5.68 -3.94
C ILE A 53 6.94 -5.32 -2.91
N PHE A 54 8.04 -4.70 -3.32
CA PHE A 54 9.10 -4.28 -2.39
C PHE A 54 8.56 -3.33 -1.32
N GLY A 55 7.70 -2.39 -1.73
CA GLY A 55 7.07 -1.46 -0.81
C GLY A 55 6.29 -2.16 0.29
N VAL A 56 5.40 -3.09 -0.04
CA VAL A 56 4.59 -3.78 0.97
C VAL A 56 5.41 -4.76 1.83
N LEU A 57 6.45 -5.39 1.27
CA LEU A 57 7.34 -6.27 2.04
C LEU A 57 8.11 -5.51 3.13
N LEU A 58 8.54 -4.27 2.85
CA LEU A 58 9.23 -3.42 3.82
C LEU A 58 8.35 -2.97 5.00
N LEU A 59 7.02 -3.13 4.92
CA LEU A 59 6.12 -2.84 6.04
C LEU A 59 6.13 -3.93 7.11
N ILE A 60 6.43 -5.18 6.73
CA ILE A 60 6.28 -6.37 7.59
C ILE A 60 7.04 -6.25 8.92
N PRO A 61 8.32 -5.80 8.98
CA PRO A 61 9.06 -5.73 10.23
C PRO A 61 8.42 -4.84 11.31
N GLN A 62 7.62 -3.83 10.90
CA GLN A 62 6.97 -2.93 11.85
C GLN A 62 5.66 -3.50 12.41
N ILE A 63 5.01 -4.46 11.74
CA ILE A 63 3.67 -4.96 12.14
C ILE A 63 3.69 -5.53 13.55
N GLY A 64 4.73 -6.28 13.93
CA GLY A 64 4.90 -6.81 15.29
C GLY A 64 5.30 -5.76 16.34
N ASN A 65 5.65 -4.53 15.91
CA ASN A 65 6.16 -3.46 16.74
C ASN A 65 5.17 -2.29 16.93
N PHE A 66 3.93 -2.42 16.46
CA PHE A 66 2.89 -1.45 16.74
C PHE A 66 2.60 -1.36 18.25
N PRO A 67 2.22 -0.18 18.78
CA PRO A 67 1.86 -0.02 20.17
C PRO A 67 0.78 -1.03 20.59
N LYS A 68 0.96 -1.63 21.78
CA LYS A 68 -0.03 -2.57 22.33
C LYS A 68 -1.34 -1.85 22.59
N SER A 69 -2.35 -2.12 21.79
CA SER A 69 -3.71 -1.58 21.91
C SER A 69 -4.71 -2.61 21.39
N ARG A 70 -5.99 -2.42 21.70
CA ARG A 70 -7.06 -3.27 21.12
C ARG A 70 -7.09 -3.20 19.58
N TRP A 71 -6.64 -2.11 19.00
CA TRP A 71 -6.56 -1.96 17.55
C TRP A 71 -5.54 -2.90 16.90
N ASN A 72 -4.48 -3.27 17.63
CA ASN A 72 -3.44 -4.16 17.12
C ASN A 72 -3.96 -5.57 16.77
N TYR A 73 -4.98 -6.06 17.51
CA TYR A 73 -5.62 -7.35 17.22
C TYR A 73 -6.33 -7.38 15.86
N ILE A 74 -6.76 -6.23 15.37
CA ILE A 74 -7.44 -6.11 14.07
C ILE A 74 -6.43 -5.67 12.99
N SER A 75 -5.58 -4.70 13.31
CA SER A 75 -4.70 -4.08 12.32
C SER A 75 -3.66 -5.05 11.77
N SER A 76 -3.00 -5.82 12.65
CA SER A 76 -1.93 -6.73 12.22
C SER A 76 -2.41 -7.80 11.24
N PRO A 77 -3.46 -8.61 11.54
CA PRO A 77 -3.95 -9.59 10.59
C PRO A 77 -4.52 -8.95 9.31
N THR A 78 -5.23 -7.82 9.42
CA THR A 78 -5.80 -7.13 8.25
C THR A 78 -4.70 -6.61 7.34
N LEU A 79 -3.63 -6.03 7.91
CA LEU A 79 -2.51 -5.52 7.12
C LEU A 79 -1.71 -6.66 6.46
N ILE A 80 -1.45 -7.75 7.19
CA ILE A 80 -0.77 -8.93 6.62
C ILE A 80 -1.59 -9.52 5.46
N LEU A 81 -2.90 -9.67 5.65
CA LEU A 81 -3.77 -10.16 4.58
C LEU A 81 -3.77 -9.20 3.38
N GLY A 82 -3.88 -7.89 3.63
CA GLY A 82 -3.80 -6.87 2.59
C GLY A 82 -2.48 -6.92 1.81
N ILE A 83 -1.34 -7.09 2.48
CA ILE A 83 -0.03 -7.27 1.85
C ILE A 83 -0.04 -8.50 0.95
N GLY A 84 -0.53 -9.64 1.45
CA GLY A 84 -0.63 -10.87 0.65
C GLY A 84 -1.48 -10.69 -0.61
N LEU A 85 -2.59 -9.96 -0.50
CA LEU A 85 -3.47 -9.69 -1.65
C LEU A 85 -2.83 -8.72 -2.66
N ILE A 86 -2.08 -7.71 -2.22
CA ILE A 86 -1.31 -6.83 -3.11
C ILE A 86 -0.26 -7.63 -3.88
N ILE A 87 0.49 -8.50 -3.19
CA ILE A 87 1.49 -9.36 -3.85
C ILE A 87 0.80 -10.27 -4.88
N GLY A 88 -0.32 -10.89 -4.52
CA GLY A 88 -1.07 -11.75 -5.44
C GLY A 88 -1.59 -11.00 -6.67
N MET A 89 -2.07 -9.76 -6.49
CA MET A 89 -2.46 -8.88 -7.60
C MET A 89 -1.27 -8.61 -8.53
N CYS A 90 -0.13 -8.18 -7.97
CA CYS A 90 1.07 -7.93 -8.77
C CYS A 90 1.54 -9.18 -9.54
N VAL A 91 1.45 -10.37 -8.94
CA VAL A 91 1.78 -11.64 -9.62
C VAL A 91 0.85 -11.90 -10.79
N LEU A 92 -0.46 -11.64 -10.66
CA LEU A 92 -1.39 -11.75 -11.78
C LEU A 92 -1.07 -10.75 -12.89
N ASP A 93 -0.68 -9.52 -12.55
CA ASP A 93 -0.26 -8.52 -13.53
C ASP A 93 1.04 -8.93 -14.24
N PHE A 94 1.99 -9.57 -13.57
CA PHE A 94 3.17 -10.16 -14.22
C PHE A 94 2.80 -11.26 -15.23
N VAL A 95 1.77 -12.07 -14.93
CA VAL A 95 1.26 -13.03 -15.91
C VAL A 95 0.74 -12.30 -17.15
N PHE A 96 -0.09 -11.25 -16.97
CA PHE A 96 -0.55 -10.43 -18.10
C PHE A 96 0.60 -9.76 -18.85
N TRP A 97 1.59 -9.23 -18.14
CA TRP A 97 2.77 -8.62 -18.75
C TRP A 97 3.56 -9.63 -19.59
N SER A 98 3.67 -10.88 -19.15
CA SER A 98 4.39 -11.94 -19.87
C SER A 98 3.70 -12.39 -21.18
N LEU A 99 2.39 -12.18 -21.31
CA LEU A 99 1.61 -12.57 -22.47
C LEU A 99 1.79 -11.55 -23.59
N LYS A 100 2.55 -11.91 -24.64
CA LYS A 100 2.80 -11.02 -25.78
C LYS A 100 1.71 -11.05 -26.84
N GLU A 101 0.97 -12.17 -26.93
CA GLU A 101 -0.11 -12.34 -27.92
C GLU A 101 -1.42 -11.71 -27.38
N PRO A 102 -1.99 -10.68 -28.08
CA PRO A 102 -3.18 -9.97 -27.61
C PRO A 102 -4.41 -10.88 -27.40
N GLU A 103 -4.60 -11.87 -28.29
CA GLU A 103 -5.74 -12.77 -28.19
C GLU A 103 -5.61 -13.72 -27.00
N LEU A 104 -4.41 -14.21 -26.69
CA LEU A 104 -4.16 -15.03 -25.52
C LEU A 104 -4.38 -14.19 -24.23
N LYS A 105 -3.89 -12.94 -24.21
CA LYS A 105 -4.11 -12.02 -23.12
C LYS A 105 -5.61 -11.80 -22.85
N ARG A 106 -6.39 -11.57 -23.93
CA ARG A 106 -7.85 -11.39 -23.81
C ARG A 106 -8.53 -12.63 -23.21
N ARG A 107 -8.23 -13.84 -23.71
CA ARG A 107 -8.79 -15.09 -23.21
C ARG A 107 -8.45 -15.35 -21.75
N VAL A 108 -7.21 -15.13 -21.35
CA VAL A 108 -6.78 -15.28 -19.94
C VAL A 108 -7.50 -14.26 -19.04
N SER A 109 -7.63 -13.00 -19.49
CA SER A 109 -8.37 -11.96 -18.77
C SER A 109 -9.83 -12.35 -18.57
N GLU A 110 -10.52 -12.79 -19.63
CA GLU A 110 -11.92 -13.24 -19.57
C GLU A 110 -12.08 -14.42 -18.61
N HIS A 111 -11.18 -15.41 -18.68
CA HIS A 111 -11.20 -16.54 -17.76
C HIS A 111 -11.06 -16.12 -16.30
N LEU A 112 -10.10 -15.26 -15.97
CA LEU A 112 -9.87 -14.78 -14.61
C LEU A 112 -11.05 -13.95 -14.09
N ILE A 113 -11.62 -13.06 -14.91
CA ILE A 113 -12.81 -12.26 -14.54
C ILE A 113 -13.99 -13.18 -14.21
N ASN A 114 -14.16 -14.28 -14.93
CA ASN A 114 -15.20 -15.27 -14.72
C ASN A 114 -14.85 -16.30 -13.62
N THR A 115 -13.72 -16.14 -12.93
CA THR A 115 -13.29 -16.96 -11.79
C THR A 115 -13.28 -16.08 -10.53
N PRO A 116 -14.46 -15.85 -9.89
CA PRO A 116 -14.59 -14.87 -8.80
C PRO A 116 -13.74 -15.22 -7.57
N GLU A 117 -13.38 -16.49 -7.37
CA GLU A 117 -12.53 -16.96 -6.27
C GLU A 117 -11.09 -16.41 -6.36
N ILE A 118 -10.63 -16.11 -7.59
CA ILE A 118 -9.33 -15.47 -7.85
C ILE A 118 -9.52 -13.97 -8.03
N TRP A 119 -10.46 -13.57 -8.89
CA TRP A 119 -10.61 -12.17 -9.29
C TRP A 119 -10.98 -11.25 -8.13
N LYS A 120 -11.96 -11.66 -7.31
CA LYS A 120 -12.44 -10.79 -6.21
C LYS A 120 -11.37 -10.52 -5.16
N PRO A 121 -10.66 -11.52 -4.59
CA PRO A 121 -9.63 -11.25 -3.58
C PRO A 121 -8.51 -10.36 -4.12
N PHE A 122 -7.94 -10.71 -5.28
CA PHE A 122 -6.72 -10.08 -5.77
C PHE A 122 -6.96 -8.80 -6.55
N MET A 123 -8.10 -8.65 -7.25
CA MET A 123 -8.37 -7.47 -8.08
C MET A 123 -9.37 -6.48 -7.47
N LYS A 124 -10.24 -6.92 -6.54
CA LYS A 124 -11.25 -6.04 -5.93
C LYS A 124 -11.01 -5.71 -4.48
N PHE A 125 -10.51 -6.67 -3.68
CA PHE A 125 -10.40 -6.49 -2.23
C PHE A 125 -8.96 -6.21 -1.74
N ASN A 126 -7.95 -6.36 -2.58
CA ASN A 126 -6.55 -6.14 -2.23
C ASN A 126 -6.31 -4.76 -1.62
N TRP A 127 -6.65 -3.70 -2.37
CA TRP A 127 -6.46 -2.31 -1.94
C TRP A 127 -7.35 -1.93 -0.75
N LEU A 128 -8.58 -2.50 -0.68
CA LEU A 128 -9.50 -2.29 0.44
C LEU A 128 -8.88 -2.76 1.75
N LEU A 129 -8.49 -4.03 1.83
CA LEU A 129 -7.92 -4.61 3.04
C LEU A 129 -6.57 -4.03 3.38
N PHE A 130 -5.73 -3.73 2.40
CA PHE A 130 -4.45 -3.08 2.63
C PHE A 130 -4.62 -1.71 3.29
N ASN A 131 -5.45 -0.85 2.72
CA ASN A 131 -5.67 0.50 3.26
C ASN A 131 -6.42 0.49 4.59
N LEU A 132 -7.37 -0.44 4.80
CA LEU A 132 -7.99 -0.66 6.12
C LEU A 132 -6.97 -1.13 7.16
N GLY A 133 -6.04 -1.99 6.76
CA GLY A 133 -4.93 -2.43 7.62
C GLY A 133 -4.04 -1.27 8.03
N LEU A 134 -3.67 -0.39 7.11
CA LEU A 134 -2.92 0.84 7.41
C LEU A 134 -3.70 1.78 8.31
N LEU A 135 -4.98 2.04 8.00
CA LEU A 135 -5.83 2.91 8.82
C LEU A 135 -5.96 2.39 10.25
N THR A 136 -6.29 1.10 10.43
CA THR A 136 -6.42 0.50 11.77
C THR A 136 -5.10 0.46 12.51
N SER A 137 -3.97 0.30 11.82
CA SER A 137 -2.63 0.42 12.41
C SER A 137 -2.34 1.82 12.93
N SER A 138 -2.82 2.86 12.26
CA SER A 138 -2.65 4.24 12.73
C SER A 138 -3.41 4.52 14.03
N PHE A 139 -4.56 3.85 14.26
CA PHE A 139 -5.29 3.98 15.51
C PHE A 139 -4.53 3.42 16.73
N CYS A 140 -3.52 2.57 16.55
CA CYS A 140 -2.63 2.17 17.62
C CYS A 140 -1.86 3.37 18.21
N TYR A 141 -1.69 4.45 17.47
CA TYR A 141 -1.00 5.68 17.86
C TYR A 141 -1.93 6.81 18.27
N TYR A 142 -3.26 6.63 18.16
CA TYR A 142 -4.24 7.72 18.33
C TYR A 142 -4.10 8.51 19.62
N GLN A 143 -3.82 7.84 20.75
CA GLN A 143 -3.67 8.51 22.03
C GLN A 143 -2.46 9.46 22.07
N ASN A 144 -1.39 9.11 21.36
CA ASN A 144 -0.13 9.85 21.38
C ASN A 144 0.01 10.81 20.18
N SER A 145 -0.66 10.50 19.06
CA SER A 145 -0.53 11.24 17.81
C SER A 145 -1.88 11.34 17.07
N LYS A 146 -2.75 12.24 17.53
CA LYS A 146 -4.03 12.49 16.88
C LYS A 146 -3.87 13.05 15.48
N THR A 147 -2.89 13.93 15.28
CA THR A 147 -2.62 14.56 13.98
C THR A 147 -2.17 13.53 12.94
N GLY A 148 -1.22 12.66 13.32
CA GLY A 148 -0.76 11.61 12.42
C GLY A 148 -1.88 10.65 12.04
N THR A 149 -2.69 10.20 13.02
CA THR A 149 -3.85 9.35 12.76
C THR A 149 -4.91 10.03 11.88
N LEU A 150 -5.17 11.32 12.08
CA LEU A 150 -6.09 12.09 11.24
C LEU A 150 -5.60 12.19 9.79
N LEU A 151 -4.31 12.42 9.57
CA LEU A 151 -3.73 12.44 8.22
C LEU A 151 -3.86 11.08 7.53
N VAL A 152 -3.63 9.97 8.25
CA VAL A 152 -3.84 8.63 7.71
C VAL A 152 -5.32 8.43 7.35
N LEU A 153 -6.26 8.87 8.18
CA LEU A 153 -7.70 8.79 7.88
C LEU A 153 -8.05 9.59 6.62
N ILE A 154 -7.60 10.84 6.52
CA ILE A 154 -7.85 11.70 5.34
C ILE A 154 -7.22 11.07 4.09
N GLY A 155 -5.98 10.58 4.18
CA GLY A 155 -5.31 9.90 3.07
C GLY A 155 -6.06 8.65 2.62
N THR A 156 -6.53 7.84 3.57
CA THR A 156 -7.36 6.66 3.27
C THR A 156 -8.66 7.06 2.57
N LEU A 157 -9.38 8.07 3.05
CA LEU A 157 -10.58 8.57 2.40
C LEU A 157 -10.30 9.10 0.99
N ALA A 158 -9.19 9.82 0.79
CA ALA A 158 -8.77 10.28 -0.52
C ALA A 158 -8.54 9.11 -1.50
N ILE A 159 -7.94 8.01 -1.05
CA ILE A 159 -7.74 6.81 -1.86
C ILE A 159 -9.09 6.16 -2.23
N TYR A 160 -10.08 6.13 -1.32
CA TYR A 160 -11.38 5.49 -1.59
C TYR A 160 -12.30 6.31 -2.49
N ILE A 161 -12.28 7.63 -2.34
CA ILE A 161 -13.20 8.54 -3.05
C ILE A 161 -12.58 9.04 -4.34
N GLY A 162 -11.26 9.15 -4.37
CA GLY A 162 -10.50 9.73 -5.46
C GLY A 162 -10.14 8.73 -6.55
N GLY A 163 -9.63 9.26 -7.66
CA GLY A 163 -8.99 8.53 -8.75
C GLY A 163 -7.74 9.27 -9.20
N GLY A 164 -6.85 8.59 -9.89
CA GLY A 164 -5.67 9.22 -10.48
C GLY A 164 -4.78 9.92 -9.43
N TRP A 165 -4.57 11.23 -9.58
CA TRP A 165 -3.73 12.03 -8.69
C TRP A 165 -4.17 12.02 -7.22
N ILE A 166 -5.48 11.92 -6.96
CA ILE A 166 -6.00 11.93 -5.60
C ILE A 166 -5.54 10.68 -4.85
N ASN A 167 -5.46 9.52 -5.52
CA ASN A 167 -4.92 8.30 -4.91
C ASN A 167 -3.45 8.48 -4.52
N VAL A 168 -2.63 9.06 -5.40
CA VAL A 168 -1.21 9.31 -5.11
C VAL A 168 -1.06 10.27 -3.92
N LEU A 169 -1.83 11.36 -3.89
CA LEU A 169 -1.86 12.28 -2.76
C LEU A 169 -2.31 11.58 -1.47
N GLY A 170 -3.27 10.67 -1.55
CA GLY A 170 -3.70 9.84 -0.43
C GLY A 170 -2.55 9.04 0.17
N TYR A 171 -1.75 8.35 -0.63
CA TYR A 171 -0.57 7.61 -0.16
C TYR A 171 0.54 8.52 0.39
N ILE A 172 0.72 9.72 -0.15
CA ILE A 172 1.63 10.73 0.42
C ILE A 172 1.16 11.12 1.83
N LEU A 173 -0.15 11.41 2.01
CA LEU A 173 -0.72 11.73 3.32
C LEU A 173 -0.59 10.57 4.31
N LEU A 174 -0.78 9.32 3.87
CA LEU A 174 -0.52 8.14 4.70
C LEU A 174 0.94 8.11 5.17
N THR A 175 1.89 8.33 4.28
CA THR A 175 3.32 8.31 4.60
C THR A 175 3.68 9.41 5.62
N ILE A 176 3.19 10.63 5.41
CA ILE A 176 3.39 11.75 6.35
C ILE A 176 2.70 11.47 7.70
N GLY A 177 1.48 10.92 7.67
CA GLY A 177 0.74 10.56 8.87
C GLY A 177 1.48 9.52 9.74
N PHE A 178 2.04 8.48 9.12
CA PHE A 178 2.85 7.49 9.84
C PHE A 178 4.17 8.08 10.34
N TYR A 179 4.83 8.94 9.58
CA TYR A 179 6.01 9.66 10.06
C TYR A 179 5.71 10.43 11.36
N ILE A 180 4.59 11.18 11.39
CA ILE A 180 4.15 11.91 12.60
C ILE A 180 3.80 10.93 13.73
N ASN A 181 3.09 9.83 13.45
CA ASN A 181 2.76 8.81 14.43
C ASN A 181 4.02 8.23 15.11
N PHE A 182 5.07 7.94 14.33
CA PHE A 182 6.31 7.39 14.85
C PHE A 182 7.13 8.41 15.64
N THR A 183 7.09 9.69 15.28
CA THR A 183 7.82 10.75 15.99
C THR A 183 7.10 11.20 17.28
N ASP A 184 5.77 11.20 17.30
CA ASP A 184 4.95 11.68 18.44
C ASP A 184 4.73 10.62 19.54
N LYS A 185 4.93 9.32 19.23
CA LYS A 185 4.65 8.20 20.17
C LYS A 185 5.28 8.33 21.57
N ASN A 186 6.18 9.27 21.76
CA ASN A 186 6.99 9.44 22.97
C ASN A 186 6.72 10.75 23.70
N LYS A 187 5.63 11.45 23.38
CA LYS A 187 5.22 12.68 24.09
C LYS A 187 4.37 12.40 25.36
N SER A 188 4.06 11.11 25.65
CA SER A 188 3.33 10.66 26.84
C SER A 188 4.26 10.21 27.96
#